data_bdfa10ce67fbd554f30b19beca6848a1
#
_entry.id   bdfa10ce67fbd554f30b19beca6848a1
#
_cell.length_a   1.000
_cell.length_b   1.000
_cell.length_c   1.000
_cell.angle_alpha   90.00
_cell.angle_beta   90.00
_cell.angle_gamma   90.00
#
_symmetry.space_group_name_H-M   'P 1'
#
loop_
_entity.id
_entity.type
_entity.pdbx_description
1 polymer ?
#
loop_
_entity_poly.entity_id
_entity_poly.type
_entity_poly.pdbx_seq_one_letter_code
_entity_poly.pdbx_strand_id
1 'polypeptide(L)'
;MAILVTGGAGYIGSHTCVELLDAGYDVVVLDNLSNSSEKSLDRVKALTGKEVKFYKGDILDRDILNKIFKEEKIDSCIHFAGLKAVGESVAKPWEYYNNNIAGTLTLVDVMRQNGCKSIIFSSSATVYGDPAQIPITEECPKGQCTNPYGWTKSMLEQILMDIYKADNEWNVILLRYFNPIGAHKSGTMGENPNGIPNNLMPYITQVAVGKLKELGVFGDDYDTPDGTGVRDYIHVVDLAVGHVKALKKIEENAGLCIYNLGTGHGYSVLDIVKNFEAATGVKILYTIKPRRPGDIATCYCDPSKAKRELGWEAQYGIKEMCADSWRWQKNNPNGYDD
;
A
#
# COMPACT_ATOMS: atom_id res chain seq x y z
N MET A 1 -20.98 -3.21 -10.01
CA MET A 1 -19.64 -3.43 -10.59
C MET A 1 -18.87 -4.33 -9.65
N ALA A 2 -18.37 -5.43 -10.17
CA ALA A 2 -17.59 -6.39 -9.37
C ALA A 2 -16.08 -6.11 -9.52
N ILE A 3 -15.40 -5.94 -8.41
CA ILE A 3 -13.99 -5.57 -8.34
C ILE A 3 -13.19 -6.76 -7.84
N LEU A 4 -12.22 -7.24 -8.64
CA LEU A 4 -11.22 -8.18 -8.17
C LEU A 4 -10.14 -7.42 -7.39
N VAL A 5 -9.95 -7.77 -6.13
CA VAL A 5 -8.91 -7.22 -5.25
C VAL A 5 -7.87 -8.30 -4.99
N THR A 6 -6.74 -8.25 -5.69
CA THR A 6 -5.63 -9.18 -5.42
C THR A 6 -4.81 -8.66 -4.24
N GLY A 7 -4.43 -9.53 -3.33
CA GLY A 7 -3.82 -9.11 -2.06
C GLY A 7 -4.84 -8.47 -1.10
N GLY A 8 -6.12 -8.79 -1.26
CA GLY A 8 -7.22 -8.16 -0.54
C GLY A 8 -7.32 -8.52 0.95
N ALA A 9 -6.67 -9.60 1.39
CA ALA A 9 -6.56 -9.93 2.81
C ALA A 9 -5.38 -9.22 3.52
N GLY A 10 -4.52 -8.51 2.76
CA GLY A 10 -3.42 -7.74 3.29
C GLY A 10 -3.85 -6.43 3.95
N TYR A 11 -2.89 -5.69 4.52
CA TYR A 11 -3.13 -4.45 5.25
C TYR A 11 -3.92 -3.40 4.45
N ILE A 12 -3.39 -2.96 3.29
CA ILE A 12 -4.07 -1.95 2.46
C ILE A 12 -5.31 -2.56 1.79
N GLY A 13 -5.20 -3.81 1.32
CA GLY A 13 -6.28 -4.50 0.61
C GLY A 13 -7.55 -4.65 1.46
N SER A 14 -7.43 -5.08 2.73
CA SER A 14 -8.58 -5.27 3.61
C SER A 14 -9.27 -3.93 3.95
N HIS A 15 -8.51 -2.86 4.21
CA HIS A 15 -9.09 -1.52 4.39
C HIS A 15 -9.80 -1.04 3.11
N THR A 16 -9.21 -1.32 1.93
CA THR A 16 -9.85 -0.99 0.65
C THR A 16 -11.13 -1.79 0.43
N CYS A 17 -11.18 -3.07 0.85
CA CYS A 17 -12.40 -3.87 0.78
C CYS A 17 -13.54 -3.25 1.61
N VAL A 18 -13.25 -2.67 2.80
CA VAL A 18 -14.26 -1.95 3.60
C VAL A 18 -14.83 -0.77 2.80
N GLU A 19 -13.96 0.10 2.29
CA GLU A 19 -14.38 1.30 1.57
C GLU A 19 -15.13 0.98 0.25
N LEU A 20 -14.74 -0.10 -0.45
CA LEU A 20 -15.43 -0.58 -1.65
C LEU A 20 -16.84 -1.07 -1.33
N LEU A 21 -16.98 -1.90 -0.29
CA LEU A 21 -18.27 -2.43 0.13
C LEU A 21 -19.21 -1.31 0.62
N ASP A 22 -18.70 -0.34 1.36
CA ASP A 22 -19.47 0.83 1.82
C ASP A 22 -19.88 1.72 0.64
N ALA A 23 -19.04 1.82 -0.39
CA ALA A 23 -19.37 2.51 -1.64
C ALA A 23 -20.34 1.72 -2.55
N GLY A 24 -20.71 0.48 -2.19
CA GLY A 24 -21.70 -0.32 -2.91
C GLY A 24 -21.15 -1.18 -4.05
N TYR A 25 -19.85 -1.40 -4.11
CA TYR A 25 -19.23 -2.33 -5.06
C TYR A 25 -19.31 -3.78 -4.56
N ASP A 26 -19.39 -4.73 -5.50
CA ASP A 26 -19.19 -6.15 -5.19
C ASP A 26 -17.70 -6.44 -5.17
N VAL A 27 -17.23 -7.14 -4.14
CA VAL A 27 -15.80 -7.37 -3.93
C VAL A 27 -15.48 -8.86 -4.01
N VAL A 28 -14.53 -9.19 -4.87
CA VAL A 28 -13.93 -10.53 -5.00
C VAL A 28 -12.46 -10.41 -4.61
N VAL A 29 -12.01 -11.22 -3.65
CA VAL A 29 -10.63 -11.19 -3.14
C VAL A 29 -9.87 -12.42 -3.60
N LEU A 30 -8.67 -12.22 -4.14
CA LEU A 30 -7.67 -13.27 -4.36
C LEU A 30 -6.45 -12.96 -3.47
N ASP A 31 -6.08 -13.91 -2.61
CA ASP A 31 -4.91 -13.77 -1.73
C ASP A 31 -4.30 -15.16 -1.44
N ASN A 32 -2.98 -15.28 -1.46
CA ASN A 32 -2.30 -16.53 -1.13
C ASN A 32 -2.00 -16.70 0.37
N LEU A 33 -2.29 -15.66 1.16
CA LEU A 33 -2.07 -15.58 2.61
C LEU A 33 -0.60 -15.71 3.04
N SER A 34 0.34 -15.43 2.14
CA SER A 34 1.79 -15.51 2.46
C SER A 34 2.22 -14.46 3.49
N ASN A 35 1.61 -13.28 3.49
CA ASN A 35 1.87 -12.18 4.43
C ASN A 35 0.55 -11.46 4.84
N SER A 36 -0.50 -12.22 4.99
CA SER A 36 -1.84 -11.75 5.35
C SER A 36 -2.58 -12.80 6.15
N SER A 37 -3.78 -12.48 6.61
CA SER A 37 -4.64 -13.42 7.33
C SER A 37 -6.07 -13.35 6.80
N GLU A 38 -6.68 -14.49 6.56
CA GLU A 38 -8.10 -14.57 6.18
C GLU A 38 -9.02 -13.92 7.23
N LYS A 39 -8.61 -13.91 8.50
CA LYS A 39 -9.34 -13.24 9.59
C LYS A 39 -9.52 -11.73 9.37
N SER A 40 -8.67 -11.10 8.54
CA SER A 40 -8.88 -9.71 8.14
C SER A 40 -10.20 -9.53 7.37
N LEU A 41 -10.60 -10.52 6.58
CA LEU A 41 -11.86 -10.51 5.83
C LEU A 41 -13.07 -10.72 6.73
N ASP A 42 -12.92 -11.48 7.84
CA ASP A 42 -13.94 -11.57 8.90
C ASP A 42 -14.15 -10.18 9.55
N ARG A 43 -13.09 -9.41 9.75
CA ARG A 43 -13.20 -8.03 10.25
C ARG A 43 -13.86 -7.10 9.23
N VAL A 44 -13.58 -7.26 7.93
CA VAL A 44 -14.29 -6.54 6.85
C VAL A 44 -15.78 -6.81 6.94
N LYS A 45 -16.19 -8.08 7.04
CA LYS A 45 -17.60 -8.47 7.22
C LYS A 45 -18.22 -7.88 8.48
N ALA A 46 -17.50 -7.93 9.61
CA ALA A 46 -17.99 -7.37 10.87
C ALA A 46 -18.20 -5.86 10.81
N LEU A 47 -17.36 -5.12 10.07
CA LEU A 47 -17.43 -3.66 9.94
C LEU A 47 -18.54 -3.22 8.97
N THR A 48 -18.71 -3.92 7.85
CA THR A 48 -19.61 -3.50 6.75
C THR A 48 -20.96 -4.22 6.76
N GLY A 49 -21.07 -5.34 7.49
CA GLY A 49 -22.23 -6.24 7.40
C GLY A 49 -22.31 -7.00 6.07
N LYS A 50 -21.32 -6.88 5.19
CA LYS A 50 -21.28 -7.49 3.86
C LYS A 50 -20.11 -8.47 3.77
N GLU A 51 -20.26 -9.48 2.92
CA GLU A 51 -19.26 -10.52 2.73
C GLU A 51 -18.55 -10.33 1.41
N VAL A 52 -17.23 -10.54 1.40
CA VAL A 52 -16.44 -10.61 0.17
C VAL A 52 -16.41 -12.06 -0.32
N LYS A 53 -16.39 -12.27 -1.63
CA LYS A 53 -16.06 -13.58 -2.18
C LYS A 53 -14.57 -13.80 -2.10
N PHE A 54 -14.12 -14.83 -1.41
CA PHE A 54 -12.70 -15.08 -1.20
C PHE A 54 -12.23 -16.32 -1.96
N TYR A 55 -11.14 -16.15 -2.71
CA TYR A 55 -10.41 -17.21 -3.38
C TYR A 55 -8.99 -17.27 -2.80
N LYS A 56 -8.64 -18.36 -2.12
CA LYS A 56 -7.28 -18.61 -1.69
C LYS A 56 -6.46 -19.11 -2.86
N GLY A 57 -5.50 -18.31 -3.33
CA GLY A 57 -4.67 -18.65 -4.47
C GLY A 57 -3.63 -17.60 -4.78
N ASP A 58 -2.73 -17.93 -5.70
CA ASP A 58 -1.60 -17.09 -6.09
C ASP A 58 -1.86 -16.43 -7.45
N ILE A 59 -1.36 -15.19 -7.64
CA ILE A 59 -1.44 -14.49 -8.94
C ILE A 59 -0.58 -15.16 -10.03
N LEU A 60 0.36 -16.01 -9.66
CA LEU A 60 1.13 -16.85 -10.58
C LEU A 60 0.32 -18.03 -11.10
N ASP A 61 -0.74 -18.43 -10.40
CA ASP A 61 -1.60 -19.55 -10.76
C ASP A 61 -2.67 -19.12 -11.78
N ARG A 62 -2.42 -19.43 -13.04
CA ARG A 62 -3.33 -19.12 -14.14
C ARG A 62 -4.69 -19.82 -14.01
N ASP A 63 -4.73 -21.00 -13.43
CA ASP A 63 -5.97 -21.79 -13.35
C ASP A 63 -6.93 -21.16 -12.34
N ILE A 64 -6.44 -20.72 -11.18
CA ILE A 64 -7.29 -20.00 -10.21
C ILE A 64 -7.77 -18.66 -10.77
N LEU A 65 -6.93 -17.92 -11.49
CA LEU A 65 -7.34 -16.68 -12.15
C LEU A 65 -8.44 -16.94 -13.17
N ASN A 66 -8.26 -17.90 -14.09
CA ASN A 66 -9.29 -18.28 -15.06
C ASN A 66 -10.59 -18.73 -14.38
N LYS A 67 -10.51 -19.48 -13.27
CA LYS A 67 -11.65 -19.88 -12.48
C LYS A 67 -12.43 -18.65 -11.98
N ILE A 68 -11.73 -17.68 -11.37
CA ILE A 68 -12.34 -16.44 -10.87
C ILE A 68 -13.09 -15.71 -11.99
N PHE A 69 -12.43 -15.45 -13.12
CA PHE A 69 -13.06 -14.73 -14.23
C PHE A 69 -14.20 -15.50 -14.89
N LYS A 70 -14.23 -16.83 -14.77
CA LYS A 70 -15.33 -17.67 -15.25
C LYS A 70 -16.54 -17.66 -14.31
N GLU A 71 -16.29 -17.69 -12.99
CA GLU A 71 -17.32 -17.75 -11.96
C GLU A 71 -17.88 -16.37 -11.61
N GLU A 72 -17.04 -15.34 -11.70
CA GLU A 72 -17.35 -13.97 -11.32
C GLU A 72 -17.27 -13.05 -12.53
N LYS A 73 -18.27 -12.21 -12.70
CA LYS A 73 -18.26 -11.19 -13.75
C LYS A 73 -17.42 -9.99 -13.27
N ILE A 74 -16.10 -10.08 -13.45
CA ILE A 74 -15.17 -9.03 -13.02
C ILE A 74 -15.16 -7.88 -14.02
N ASP A 75 -15.43 -6.67 -13.53
CA ASP A 75 -15.41 -5.44 -14.35
C ASP A 75 -14.06 -4.73 -14.28
N SER A 76 -13.36 -4.82 -13.14
CA SER A 76 -12.09 -4.13 -12.90
C SER A 76 -11.25 -4.86 -11.85
N CYS A 77 -9.94 -4.64 -11.85
CA CYS A 77 -9.01 -5.19 -10.86
C CYS A 77 -8.30 -4.08 -10.09
N ILE A 78 -8.25 -4.19 -8.76
CA ILE A 78 -7.31 -3.45 -7.90
C ILE A 78 -6.21 -4.41 -7.48
N HIS A 79 -5.00 -4.13 -7.93
CA HIS A 79 -3.87 -5.05 -7.80
C HIS A 79 -2.91 -4.64 -6.69
N PHE A 80 -3.08 -5.24 -5.49
CA PHE A 80 -2.17 -5.07 -4.35
C PHE A 80 -1.17 -6.23 -4.21
N ALA A 81 -1.50 -7.42 -4.71
CA ALA A 81 -0.67 -8.60 -4.52
C ALA A 81 0.77 -8.35 -4.99
N GLY A 82 1.72 -8.56 -4.10
CA GLY A 82 3.13 -8.37 -4.37
C GLY A 82 3.97 -8.38 -3.10
N LEU A 83 5.19 -8.87 -3.22
CA LEU A 83 6.19 -8.76 -2.16
C LEU A 83 6.65 -7.31 -2.04
N LYS A 84 6.73 -6.77 -0.80
CA LYS A 84 6.90 -5.32 -0.55
C LYS A 84 8.07 -4.94 0.36
N ALA A 85 8.78 -5.90 0.94
CA ALA A 85 9.85 -5.63 1.91
C ALA A 85 11.16 -5.25 1.21
N VAL A 86 11.55 -3.96 1.29
CA VAL A 86 12.74 -3.41 0.63
C VAL A 86 14.00 -4.20 0.96
N GLY A 87 14.28 -4.43 2.25
CA GLY A 87 15.48 -5.16 2.68
C GLY A 87 15.49 -6.62 2.23
N GLU A 88 14.34 -7.30 2.29
CA GLU A 88 14.22 -8.67 1.80
C GLU A 88 14.44 -8.75 0.29
N SER A 89 13.99 -7.76 -0.48
CA SER A 89 14.15 -7.75 -1.93
C SER A 89 15.62 -7.79 -2.36
N VAL A 90 16.50 -7.18 -1.58
CA VAL A 90 17.95 -7.21 -1.83
C VAL A 90 18.53 -8.61 -1.58
N ALA A 91 18.03 -9.32 -0.57
CA ALA A 91 18.48 -10.67 -0.23
C ALA A 91 17.86 -11.75 -1.14
N LYS A 92 16.64 -11.50 -1.66
CA LYS A 92 15.84 -12.47 -2.44
C LYS A 92 15.31 -11.85 -3.74
N PRO A 93 16.15 -11.31 -4.63
CA PRO A 93 15.69 -10.58 -5.81
C PRO A 93 14.89 -11.44 -6.78
N TRP A 94 15.25 -12.73 -6.92
CA TRP A 94 14.54 -13.66 -7.79
C TRP A 94 13.08 -13.81 -7.40
N GLU A 95 12.79 -14.00 -6.13
CA GLU A 95 11.42 -14.14 -5.59
C GLU A 95 10.60 -12.88 -5.87
N TYR A 96 11.22 -11.71 -5.72
CA TYR A 96 10.56 -10.42 -6.00
C TYR A 96 10.23 -10.23 -7.47
N TYR A 97 11.19 -10.51 -8.37
CA TYR A 97 10.92 -10.40 -9.81
C TYR A 97 9.91 -11.46 -10.28
N ASN A 98 10.04 -12.69 -9.82
CA ASN A 98 9.11 -13.75 -10.20
C ASN A 98 7.70 -13.45 -9.68
N ASN A 99 7.54 -13.17 -8.39
CA ASN A 99 6.22 -12.91 -7.81
C ASN A 99 5.60 -11.63 -8.39
N ASN A 100 6.32 -10.52 -8.36
CA ASN A 100 5.72 -9.24 -8.71
C ASN A 100 5.55 -9.07 -10.22
N ILE A 101 6.57 -9.40 -11.02
CA ILE A 101 6.50 -9.18 -12.48
C ILE A 101 5.77 -10.33 -13.16
N ALA A 102 6.22 -11.57 -12.99
CA ALA A 102 5.58 -12.70 -13.67
C ALA A 102 4.14 -12.89 -13.18
N GLY A 103 3.86 -12.70 -11.88
CA GLY A 103 2.50 -12.76 -11.35
C GLY A 103 1.59 -11.68 -11.93
N THR A 104 2.06 -10.42 -12.04
CA THR A 104 1.27 -9.35 -12.67
C THR A 104 1.04 -9.61 -14.16
N LEU A 105 2.06 -10.10 -14.88
CA LEU A 105 1.91 -10.47 -16.29
C LEU A 105 0.87 -11.58 -16.48
N THR A 106 0.88 -12.61 -15.61
CA THR A 106 -0.12 -13.68 -15.63
C THR A 106 -1.53 -13.14 -15.38
N LEU A 107 -1.69 -12.27 -14.37
CA LEU A 107 -2.97 -11.62 -14.07
C LEU A 107 -3.48 -10.81 -15.28
N VAL A 108 -2.66 -9.93 -15.82
CA VAL A 108 -3.03 -9.03 -16.92
C VAL A 108 -3.37 -9.83 -18.19
N ASP A 109 -2.66 -10.92 -18.47
CA ASP A 109 -2.98 -11.77 -19.60
C ASP A 109 -4.33 -12.47 -19.44
N VAL A 110 -4.65 -12.99 -18.24
CA VAL A 110 -5.97 -13.57 -17.95
C VAL A 110 -7.07 -12.51 -18.02
N MET A 111 -6.84 -11.30 -17.47
CA MET A 111 -7.75 -10.17 -17.59
C MET A 111 -8.08 -9.88 -19.06
N ARG A 112 -7.05 -9.74 -19.89
CA ARG A 112 -7.16 -9.49 -21.34
C ARG A 112 -7.99 -10.58 -22.05
N GLN A 113 -7.72 -11.84 -21.77
CA GLN A 113 -8.41 -12.98 -22.37
C GLN A 113 -9.90 -13.03 -22.01
N ASN A 114 -10.26 -12.49 -20.84
CA ASN A 114 -11.63 -12.43 -20.36
C ASN A 114 -12.32 -11.07 -20.58
N GLY A 115 -11.72 -10.17 -21.37
CA GLY A 115 -12.31 -8.87 -21.71
C GLY A 115 -12.29 -7.83 -20.60
N CYS A 116 -11.64 -8.10 -19.46
CA CYS A 116 -11.45 -7.14 -18.37
C CYS A 116 -10.19 -6.31 -18.67
N LYS A 117 -10.36 -5.09 -19.15
CA LYS A 117 -9.27 -4.17 -19.53
C LYS A 117 -9.15 -2.97 -18.58
N SER A 118 -9.44 -3.16 -17.28
CA SER A 118 -9.43 -2.07 -16.30
C SER A 118 -8.65 -2.48 -15.06
N ILE A 119 -7.56 -1.78 -14.78
CA ILE A 119 -6.68 -2.07 -13.64
C ILE A 119 -6.28 -0.81 -12.88
N ILE A 120 -6.37 -0.86 -11.55
CA ILE A 120 -5.73 0.08 -10.63
C ILE A 120 -4.53 -0.63 -10.02
N PHE A 121 -3.36 -0.12 -10.30
CA PHE A 121 -2.09 -0.72 -9.86
C PHE A 121 -1.52 -0.01 -8.64
N SER A 122 -1.22 -0.79 -7.63
CA SER A 122 -0.48 -0.39 -6.43
C SER A 122 0.98 -0.11 -6.77
N SER A 123 1.28 1.12 -7.18
CA SER A 123 2.64 1.58 -7.36
C SER A 123 3.21 2.16 -6.06
N SER A 124 4.37 2.78 -6.12
CA SER A 124 5.10 3.26 -4.95
C SER A 124 5.92 4.50 -5.29
N ALA A 125 6.10 5.39 -4.31
CA ALA A 125 7.03 6.52 -4.41
C ALA A 125 8.48 6.08 -4.68
N THR A 126 8.82 4.82 -4.43
CA THR A 126 10.16 4.27 -4.73
C THR A 126 10.53 4.33 -6.22
N VAL A 127 9.53 4.48 -7.14
CA VAL A 127 9.79 4.64 -8.58
C VAL A 127 10.50 5.96 -8.91
N TYR A 128 10.41 6.94 -8.03
CA TYR A 128 11.11 8.23 -8.21
C TYR A 128 12.61 8.15 -7.88
N GLY A 129 13.05 7.09 -7.16
CA GLY A 129 14.44 6.99 -6.70
C GLY A 129 14.83 8.16 -5.79
N ASP A 130 15.94 8.81 -6.12
CA ASP A 130 16.32 10.10 -5.52
C ASP A 130 15.64 11.21 -6.33
N PRO A 131 14.60 11.87 -5.81
CA PRO A 131 13.74 12.74 -6.59
C PRO A 131 14.45 14.05 -6.95
N ALA A 132 14.25 14.51 -8.18
CA ALA A 132 14.85 15.74 -8.68
C ALA A 132 14.31 17.01 -7.99
N GLN A 133 13.13 16.93 -7.37
CA GLN A 133 12.51 18.03 -6.63
C GLN A 133 11.61 17.52 -5.50
N ILE A 134 11.44 18.35 -4.48
CA ILE A 134 10.53 18.16 -3.35
C ILE A 134 9.69 19.43 -3.22
N PRO A 135 8.33 19.34 -3.10
CA PRO A 135 7.49 18.14 -3.15
C PRO A 135 7.52 17.44 -4.51
N ILE A 136 7.34 16.10 -4.49
CA ILE A 136 7.38 15.25 -5.68
C ILE A 136 6.05 15.34 -6.41
N THR A 137 6.05 15.72 -7.68
CA THR A 137 4.88 15.68 -8.56
C THR A 137 4.92 14.46 -9.47
N GLU A 138 3.81 14.12 -10.13
CA GLU A 138 3.75 13.02 -11.11
C GLU A 138 4.57 13.30 -12.37
N GLU A 139 4.90 14.57 -12.62
CA GLU A 139 5.77 15.02 -13.72
C GLU A 139 7.26 14.73 -13.45
N CYS A 140 7.63 14.46 -12.19
CA CYS A 140 8.98 14.04 -11.87
C CYS A 140 9.33 12.75 -12.62
N PRO A 141 10.50 12.70 -13.27
CA PRO A 141 10.93 11.50 -13.97
C PRO A 141 11.07 10.33 -12.99
N LYS A 142 10.83 9.13 -13.48
CA LYS A 142 11.22 7.93 -12.74
C LYS A 142 12.74 7.88 -12.61
N GLY A 143 13.23 7.73 -11.39
CA GLY A 143 14.66 7.68 -11.08
C GLY A 143 15.22 6.26 -11.09
N GLN A 144 16.51 6.15 -10.72
CA GLN A 144 17.12 4.86 -10.45
C GLN A 144 16.60 4.32 -9.12
N CYS A 145 15.91 3.17 -9.17
CA CYS A 145 15.51 2.49 -7.95
C CYS A 145 16.73 1.89 -7.26
N THR A 146 16.78 2.00 -5.94
CA THR A 146 17.92 1.55 -5.12
C THR A 146 17.83 0.09 -4.70
N ASN A 147 16.73 -0.60 -5.03
CA ASN A 147 16.46 -1.97 -4.60
C ASN A 147 15.52 -2.72 -5.58
N PRO A 148 15.53 -4.07 -5.57
CA PRO A 148 14.70 -4.87 -6.46
C PRO A 148 13.20 -4.64 -6.32
N TYR A 149 12.67 -4.37 -5.11
CA TYR A 149 11.26 -4.03 -4.94
C TYR A 149 10.87 -2.77 -5.74
N GLY A 150 11.65 -1.69 -5.59
CA GLY A 150 11.44 -0.46 -6.36
C GLY A 150 11.49 -0.71 -7.87
N TRP A 151 12.47 -1.52 -8.32
CA TRP A 151 12.57 -1.90 -9.73
C TRP A 151 11.34 -2.67 -10.21
N THR A 152 10.78 -3.62 -9.41
CA THR A 152 9.54 -4.30 -9.82
C THR A 152 8.40 -3.32 -10.04
N LYS A 153 8.22 -2.32 -9.17
CA LYS A 153 7.19 -1.30 -9.33
C LYS A 153 7.43 -0.41 -10.56
N SER A 154 8.66 0.05 -10.77
CA SER A 154 9.02 0.88 -11.92
C SER A 154 8.84 0.14 -13.25
N MET A 155 9.27 -1.13 -13.33
CA MET A 155 9.09 -1.95 -14.52
C MET A 155 7.62 -2.25 -14.79
N LEU A 156 6.82 -2.56 -13.76
CA LEU A 156 5.39 -2.82 -13.91
C LEU A 156 4.61 -1.59 -14.37
N GLU A 157 4.94 -0.39 -13.89
CA GLU A 157 4.38 0.83 -14.47
C GLU A 157 4.68 0.93 -15.97
N GLN A 158 5.93 0.67 -16.39
CA GLN A 158 6.29 0.72 -17.80
C GLN A 158 5.53 -0.32 -18.61
N ILE A 159 5.45 -1.56 -18.14
CA ILE A 159 4.71 -2.63 -18.80
C ILE A 159 3.23 -2.25 -18.97
N LEU A 160 2.58 -1.75 -17.93
CA LEU A 160 1.17 -1.34 -18.00
C LEU A 160 0.94 -0.13 -18.94
N MET A 161 1.86 0.82 -18.96
CA MET A 161 1.83 1.95 -19.90
C MET A 161 1.99 1.48 -21.34
N ASP A 162 2.87 0.52 -21.61
CA ASP A 162 3.07 -0.04 -22.95
C ASP A 162 1.86 -0.87 -23.40
N ILE A 163 1.21 -1.60 -22.50
CA ILE A 163 -0.04 -2.33 -22.76
C ILE A 163 -1.15 -1.34 -23.16
N TYR A 164 -1.32 -0.25 -22.41
CA TYR A 164 -2.28 0.81 -22.76
C TYR A 164 -1.95 1.45 -24.11
N LYS A 165 -0.69 1.72 -24.39
CA LYS A 165 -0.26 2.31 -25.67
C LYS A 165 -0.54 1.40 -26.87
N ALA A 166 -0.41 0.09 -26.67
CA ALA A 166 -0.69 -0.91 -27.72
C ALA A 166 -2.20 -1.15 -27.92
N ASP A 167 -2.99 -0.98 -26.87
CA ASP A 167 -4.42 -1.21 -26.86
C ASP A 167 -5.09 -0.19 -25.92
N ASN A 168 -5.58 0.91 -26.49
CA ASN A 168 -6.16 2.04 -25.76
C ASN A 168 -7.57 1.80 -25.22
N GLU A 169 -8.13 0.60 -25.37
CA GLU A 169 -9.33 0.17 -24.63
C GLU A 169 -9.03 -0.13 -23.15
N TRP A 170 -7.75 -0.27 -22.78
CA TRP A 170 -7.36 -0.41 -21.39
C TRP A 170 -7.57 0.89 -20.62
N ASN A 171 -8.03 0.73 -19.38
CA ASN A 171 -7.98 1.77 -18.34
C ASN A 171 -6.92 1.36 -17.31
N VAL A 172 -5.84 2.13 -17.23
CA VAL A 172 -4.71 1.87 -16.34
C VAL A 172 -4.55 3.03 -15.39
N ILE A 173 -4.80 2.81 -14.11
CA ILE A 173 -4.58 3.83 -13.08
C ILE A 173 -3.39 3.40 -12.22
N LEU A 174 -2.34 4.20 -12.21
CA LEU A 174 -1.14 3.97 -11.41
C LEU A 174 -1.21 4.86 -10.17
N LEU A 175 -1.31 4.24 -8.98
CA LEU A 175 -1.35 4.96 -7.72
C LEU A 175 0.00 4.81 -7.01
N ARG A 176 0.78 5.90 -6.94
CA ARG A 176 2.09 5.94 -6.29
C ARG A 176 1.89 6.29 -4.82
N TYR A 177 1.98 5.27 -3.97
CA TYR A 177 1.82 5.45 -2.52
C TYR A 177 3.10 5.99 -1.89
N PHE A 178 2.89 6.84 -0.89
CA PHE A 178 3.93 7.17 0.08
C PHE A 178 3.87 6.18 1.24
N ASN A 179 4.03 6.55 2.48
CA ASN A 179 4.17 5.60 3.59
C ASN A 179 2.83 5.37 4.31
N PRO A 180 2.07 4.31 4.01
CA PRO A 180 0.81 4.07 4.71
C PRO A 180 1.05 3.64 6.15
N ILE A 181 0.35 4.29 7.08
CA ILE A 181 0.29 3.97 8.51
C ILE A 181 -1.14 4.15 9.02
N GLY A 182 -1.39 3.89 10.28
CA GLY A 182 -2.75 3.96 10.82
C GLY A 182 -3.43 2.60 10.84
N ALA A 183 -4.67 2.61 11.26
CA ALA A 183 -5.54 1.45 11.32
C ALA A 183 -7.00 1.91 11.25
N HIS A 184 -7.94 0.99 11.07
CA HIS A 184 -9.35 1.36 11.13
C HIS A 184 -9.73 1.88 12.53
N LYS A 185 -10.51 2.95 12.57
CA LYS A 185 -10.92 3.63 13.83
C LYS A 185 -11.59 2.73 14.86
N SER A 186 -12.14 1.58 14.45
CA SER A 186 -12.71 0.58 15.37
C SER A 186 -11.67 -0.07 16.28
N GLY A 187 -10.40 -0.09 15.87
CA GLY A 187 -9.33 -0.84 16.53
C GLY A 187 -9.41 -2.35 16.35
N THR A 188 -10.20 -2.83 15.39
CA THR A 188 -10.35 -4.27 15.09
C THR A 188 -9.63 -4.69 13.80
N MET A 189 -9.11 -3.74 13.03
CA MET A 189 -8.41 -3.99 11.78
C MET A 189 -7.22 -3.05 11.62
N GLY A 190 -6.04 -3.60 11.28
CA GLY A 190 -4.80 -2.84 11.13
C GLY A 190 -3.67 -3.65 10.51
N GLU A 191 -2.44 -3.15 10.53
CA GLU A 191 -1.28 -3.84 9.99
C GLU A 191 -0.82 -4.96 10.94
N ASN A 192 -0.79 -6.20 10.43
CA ASN A 192 -0.35 -7.39 11.16
C ASN A 192 0.75 -8.10 10.37
N PRO A 193 2.00 -7.63 10.41
CA PRO A 193 3.10 -8.24 9.68
C PRO A 193 3.50 -9.59 10.28
N ASN A 194 3.85 -10.55 9.43
CA ASN A 194 4.46 -11.79 9.85
C ASN A 194 5.90 -11.54 10.30
N GLY A 195 6.24 -11.93 11.54
CA GLY A 195 7.57 -11.76 12.12
C GLY A 195 7.90 -10.33 12.53
N ILE A 196 9.18 -9.95 12.41
CA ILE A 196 9.66 -8.60 12.79
C ILE A 196 9.21 -7.60 11.73
N PRO A 197 8.53 -6.50 12.13
CA PRO A 197 8.06 -5.49 11.18
C PRO A 197 9.20 -4.80 10.41
N ASN A 198 8.99 -4.60 9.12
CA ASN A 198 9.89 -3.80 8.28
C ASN A 198 9.51 -2.31 8.25
N ASN A 199 8.23 -1.99 8.53
CA ASN A 199 7.69 -0.64 8.53
C ASN A 199 7.82 0.01 9.91
N LEU A 200 7.98 1.34 9.94
CA LEU A 200 8.22 2.11 11.15
C LEU A 200 7.08 1.98 12.18
N MET A 201 5.83 2.22 11.77
CA MET A 201 4.71 2.28 12.71
C MET A 201 4.43 0.93 13.40
N PRO A 202 4.32 -0.21 12.72
CA PRO A 202 4.15 -1.49 13.41
C PRO A 202 5.35 -1.87 14.27
N TYR A 203 6.57 -1.40 13.94
CA TYR A 203 7.72 -1.56 14.82
C TYR A 203 7.55 -0.75 16.11
N ILE A 204 7.18 0.53 16.00
CA ILE A 204 6.91 1.40 17.17
C ILE A 204 5.81 0.79 18.05
N THR A 205 4.71 0.32 17.48
CA THR A 205 3.61 -0.26 18.27
C THR A 205 4.01 -1.57 18.97
N GLN A 206 4.87 -2.39 18.33
CA GLN A 206 5.42 -3.58 18.98
C GLN A 206 6.42 -3.26 20.10
N VAL A 207 7.18 -2.17 19.99
CA VAL A 207 7.98 -1.65 21.13
C VAL A 207 7.05 -1.18 22.25
N ALA A 208 5.99 -0.45 21.91
CA ALA A 208 5.03 0.10 22.87
C ALA A 208 4.30 -0.98 23.68
N VAL A 209 4.00 -2.15 23.10
CA VAL A 209 3.40 -3.29 23.82
C VAL A 209 4.45 -4.23 24.44
N GLY A 210 5.75 -3.92 24.34
CA GLY A 210 6.84 -4.68 24.93
C GLY A 210 7.24 -5.96 24.19
N LYS A 211 6.77 -6.18 22.96
CA LYS A 211 7.20 -7.30 22.09
C LYS A 211 8.62 -7.11 21.57
N LEU A 212 9.00 -5.86 21.28
CA LEU A 212 10.34 -5.47 20.88
C LEU A 212 10.95 -4.56 21.95
N LYS A 213 12.26 -4.67 22.13
CA LYS A 213 12.97 -3.96 23.20
C LYS A 213 13.06 -2.46 22.93
N GLU A 214 13.44 -2.08 21.72
CA GLU A 214 13.71 -0.71 21.31
C GLU A 214 13.58 -0.54 19.80
N LEU A 215 13.33 0.67 19.35
CA LEU A 215 13.32 1.06 17.95
C LEU A 215 14.75 1.38 17.48
N GLY A 216 15.18 0.83 16.35
CA GLY A 216 16.36 1.29 15.64
C GLY A 216 16.03 2.49 14.73
N VAL A 217 16.61 3.65 14.97
CA VAL A 217 16.53 4.85 14.11
C VAL A 217 17.76 4.86 13.22
N PHE A 218 17.57 4.73 11.90
CA PHE A 218 18.66 4.55 10.94
C PHE A 218 19.13 5.88 10.36
N GLY A 219 20.28 6.35 10.85
CA GLY A 219 20.88 7.64 10.51
C GLY A 219 20.31 8.81 11.32
N ASP A 220 21.20 9.70 11.76
CA ASP A 220 20.91 10.97 12.44
C ASP A 220 21.72 12.13 11.85
N ASP A 221 22.27 11.89 10.66
CA ASP A 221 23.17 12.80 9.96
C ASP A 221 22.67 13.16 8.55
N TYR A 222 21.36 12.94 8.26
CA TYR A 222 20.74 13.43 7.02
C TYR A 222 20.58 14.95 7.07
N ASP A 223 20.56 15.57 5.90
CA ASP A 223 20.23 16.99 5.74
C ASP A 223 18.72 17.22 5.92
N THR A 224 18.28 17.14 7.17
CA THR A 224 16.88 17.24 7.63
C THR A 224 16.86 17.94 9.00
N PRO A 225 15.73 18.48 9.46
CA PRO A 225 15.68 19.27 10.71
C PRO A 225 16.22 18.59 11.97
N ASP A 226 16.09 17.26 12.08
CA ASP A 226 16.58 16.49 13.24
C ASP A 226 17.59 15.40 12.86
N GLY A 227 18.08 15.44 11.64
CA GLY A 227 19.06 14.49 11.12
C GLY A 227 18.49 13.14 10.71
N THR A 228 17.20 12.85 10.97
CA THR A 228 16.58 11.58 10.60
C THR A 228 15.80 11.68 9.29
N GLY A 229 15.58 10.55 8.60
CA GLY A 229 14.90 10.53 7.30
C GLY A 229 13.46 11.05 7.36
N VAL A 230 13.07 11.87 6.40
CA VAL A 230 11.73 12.49 6.29
C VAL A 230 10.90 11.76 5.25
N ARG A 231 9.67 11.38 5.60
CA ARG A 231 8.72 10.68 4.72
C ARG A 231 7.33 11.31 4.81
N ASP A 232 6.57 11.17 3.74
CA ASP A 232 5.13 11.44 3.74
C ASP A 232 4.39 10.23 4.27
N TYR A 233 3.73 10.39 5.40
CA TYR A 233 2.90 9.33 5.99
C TYR A 233 1.44 9.60 5.69
N ILE A 234 0.76 8.59 5.17
CA ILE A 234 -0.67 8.65 4.83
C ILE A 234 -1.47 7.65 5.66
N HIS A 235 -2.64 8.06 6.13
CA HIS A 235 -3.53 7.14 6.82
C HIS A 235 -4.06 6.06 5.86
N VAL A 236 -4.03 4.80 6.28
CA VAL A 236 -4.45 3.66 5.43
C VAL A 236 -5.90 3.78 4.94
N VAL A 237 -6.80 4.40 5.72
CA VAL A 237 -8.18 4.66 5.32
C VAL A 237 -8.23 5.72 4.21
N ASP A 238 -7.46 6.80 4.31
CA ASP A 238 -7.36 7.78 3.22
C ASP A 238 -6.83 7.16 1.94
N LEU A 239 -5.83 6.29 2.06
CA LEU A 239 -5.30 5.54 0.93
C LEU A 239 -6.38 4.62 0.32
N ALA A 240 -7.14 3.90 1.15
CA ALA A 240 -8.25 3.06 0.70
C ALA A 240 -9.33 3.87 -0.04
N VAL A 241 -9.74 5.02 0.50
CA VAL A 241 -10.66 5.95 -0.15
C VAL A 241 -10.10 6.44 -1.50
N GLY A 242 -8.78 6.65 -1.59
CA GLY A 242 -8.11 7.00 -2.86
C GLY A 242 -8.35 5.97 -3.97
N HIS A 243 -8.38 4.67 -3.64
CA HIS A 243 -8.70 3.61 -4.60
C HIS A 243 -10.16 3.65 -5.06
N VAL A 244 -11.10 3.90 -4.15
CA VAL A 244 -12.51 4.08 -4.49
C VAL A 244 -12.70 5.29 -5.41
N LYS A 245 -11.98 6.38 -5.15
CA LYS A 245 -12.01 7.56 -6.02
C LYS A 245 -11.39 7.28 -7.41
N ALA A 246 -10.33 6.48 -7.46
CA ALA A 246 -9.69 6.08 -8.71
C ALA A 246 -10.61 5.20 -9.60
N LEU A 247 -11.52 4.40 -9.02
CA LEU A 247 -12.51 3.63 -9.78
C LEU A 247 -13.41 4.53 -10.64
N LYS A 248 -13.69 5.76 -10.21
CA LYS A 248 -14.44 6.72 -11.03
C LYS A 248 -13.74 7.02 -12.35
N LYS A 249 -12.40 7.04 -12.37
CA LYS A 249 -11.64 7.21 -13.62
C LYS A 249 -11.77 6.00 -14.55
N ILE A 250 -11.91 4.81 -13.96
CA ILE A 250 -12.26 3.60 -14.74
C ILE A 250 -13.65 3.76 -15.37
N GLU A 251 -14.65 4.20 -14.60
CA GLU A 251 -16.02 4.43 -15.08
C GLU A 251 -16.10 5.52 -16.16
N GLU A 252 -15.21 6.52 -16.09
CA GLU A 252 -15.08 7.59 -17.08
C GLU A 252 -14.31 7.15 -18.35
N ASN A 253 -13.75 5.94 -18.40
CA ASN A 253 -12.82 5.47 -19.43
C ASN A 253 -11.64 6.43 -19.66
N ALA A 254 -11.02 6.88 -18.56
CA ALA A 254 -9.98 7.92 -18.60
C ALA A 254 -8.64 7.45 -19.18
N GLY A 255 -8.51 6.17 -19.51
CA GLY A 255 -7.30 5.60 -20.10
C GLY A 255 -6.18 5.49 -19.08
N LEU A 256 -4.99 6.03 -19.41
CA LEU A 256 -3.82 5.99 -18.53
C LEU A 256 -3.79 7.22 -17.60
N CYS A 257 -3.85 6.98 -16.29
CA CYS A 257 -3.74 8.02 -15.28
C CYS A 257 -2.71 7.64 -14.22
N ILE A 258 -1.98 8.62 -13.71
CA ILE A 258 -0.98 8.46 -12.66
C ILE A 258 -1.26 9.47 -11.55
N TYR A 259 -1.30 9.00 -10.29
CA TYR A 259 -1.55 9.86 -9.13
C TYR A 259 -0.63 9.52 -7.95
N ASN A 260 -0.10 10.56 -7.33
CA ASN A 260 0.53 10.47 -6.03
C ASN A 260 -0.54 10.45 -4.93
N LEU A 261 -0.48 9.48 -4.04
CA LEU A 261 -1.33 9.40 -2.85
C LEU A 261 -0.47 9.58 -1.60
N GLY A 262 -0.44 10.78 -1.09
CA GLY A 262 0.23 11.23 0.12
C GLY A 262 -0.49 12.43 0.73
N THR A 263 0.04 12.95 1.81
CA THR A 263 -0.53 14.11 2.52
C THR A 263 0.05 15.44 2.06
N GLY A 264 1.21 15.41 1.39
CA GLY A 264 1.99 16.59 1.06
C GLY A 264 2.82 17.12 2.23
N HIS A 265 2.88 16.37 3.33
CA HIS A 265 3.65 16.74 4.53
C HIS A 265 4.71 15.69 4.85
N GLY A 266 5.94 16.16 5.05
CA GLY A 266 7.05 15.31 5.48
C GLY A 266 7.16 15.29 7.01
N TYR A 267 7.28 14.09 7.59
CA TYR A 267 7.60 13.88 9.00
C TYR A 267 8.89 13.07 9.13
N SER A 268 9.76 13.49 10.02
CA SER A 268 10.97 12.72 10.35
C SER A 268 10.64 11.48 11.15
N VAL A 269 11.58 10.53 11.26
CA VAL A 269 11.40 9.36 12.13
C VAL A 269 11.17 9.78 13.58
N LEU A 270 11.93 10.78 14.08
CA LEU A 270 11.75 11.28 15.45
C LEU A 270 10.45 12.07 15.62
N ASP A 271 9.95 12.74 14.56
CA ASP A 271 8.61 13.36 14.63
C ASP A 271 7.53 12.31 14.81
N ILE A 272 7.63 11.15 14.12
CA ILE A 272 6.68 10.05 14.30
C ILE A 272 6.74 9.52 15.75
N VAL A 273 7.93 9.32 16.30
CA VAL A 273 8.10 8.88 17.69
C VAL A 273 7.45 9.88 18.66
N LYS A 274 7.75 11.18 18.54
CA LYS A 274 7.19 12.24 19.38
C LYS A 274 5.66 12.30 19.28
N ASN A 275 5.12 12.25 18.06
CA ASN A 275 3.66 12.29 17.85
C ASN A 275 2.98 11.04 18.39
N PHE A 276 3.61 9.86 18.25
CA PHE A 276 3.11 8.63 18.85
C PHE A 276 3.08 8.71 20.38
N GLU A 277 4.16 9.16 21.02
CA GLU A 277 4.22 9.37 22.46
C GLU A 277 3.15 10.37 22.94
N ALA A 278 2.99 11.47 22.21
CA ALA A 278 1.99 12.49 22.54
C ALA A 278 0.54 11.98 22.41
N ALA A 279 0.26 11.18 21.38
CA ALA A 279 -1.06 10.64 21.13
C ALA A 279 -1.45 9.49 22.07
N THR A 280 -0.46 8.75 22.61
CA THR A 280 -0.70 7.49 23.32
C THR A 280 -0.32 7.55 24.81
N GLY A 281 0.55 8.47 25.20
CA GLY A 281 1.17 8.53 26.54
C GLY A 281 2.24 7.46 26.77
N VAL A 282 2.58 6.66 25.75
CA VAL A 282 3.56 5.56 25.87
C VAL A 282 4.92 6.02 25.36
N LYS A 283 5.96 5.88 26.18
CA LYS A 283 7.34 6.20 25.81
C LYS A 283 7.95 5.12 24.92
N ILE A 284 8.65 5.54 23.87
CA ILE A 284 9.32 4.66 22.91
C ILE A 284 10.84 4.72 23.13
N LEU A 285 11.40 3.61 23.55
CA LEU A 285 12.84 3.48 23.61
C LEU A 285 13.40 3.32 22.20
N TYR A 286 14.45 4.08 21.88
CA TYR A 286 15.12 3.96 20.58
C TYR A 286 16.64 4.11 20.71
N THR A 287 17.35 3.59 19.70
CA THR A 287 18.79 3.77 19.52
C THR A 287 19.09 4.19 18.09
N ILE A 288 20.06 5.09 17.92
CA ILE A 288 20.56 5.49 16.61
C ILE A 288 21.40 4.35 16.03
N LYS A 289 21.15 4.03 14.78
CA LYS A 289 21.88 3.02 14.00
C LYS A 289 22.51 3.70 12.77
N PRO A 290 23.53 3.12 12.14
CA PRO A 290 24.03 3.60 10.84
C PRO A 290 22.93 3.69 9.79
N ARG A 291 23.07 4.58 8.82
CA ARG A 291 22.14 4.67 7.67
C ARG A 291 21.96 3.31 6.98
N ARG A 292 20.75 3.01 6.54
CA ARG A 292 20.51 1.86 5.67
C ARG A 292 20.97 2.21 4.24
N PRO A 293 21.61 1.29 3.52
CA PRO A 293 21.91 1.51 2.11
C PRO A 293 20.64 1.80 1.30
N GLY A 294 20.70 2.85 0.47
CA GLY A 294 19.59 3.22 -0.40
C GLY A 294 18.51 4.09 0.23
N ASP A 295 18.61 4.45 1.53
CA ASP A 295 17.71 5.44 2.12
C ASP A 295 18.07 6.85 1.64
N ILE A 296 17.05 7.63 1.26
CA ILE A 296 17.16 9.07 0.89
C ILE A 296 16.74 9.97 2.06
N ALA A 297 17.27 11.20 2.09
CA ALA A 297 17.00 12.13 3.18
C ALA A 297 15.51 12.49 3.29
N THR A 298 14.87 12.90 2.18
CA THR A 298 13.52 13.46 2.18
C THR A 298 12.70 12.90 1.01
N CYS A 299 11.45 12.49 1.29
CA CYS A 299 10.52 11.99 0.28
C CYS A 299 9.07 12.30 0.71
N TYR A 300 8.46 13.35 0.10
CA TYR A 300 7.04 13.66 0.24
C TYR A 300 6.50 14.25 -1.06
N CYS A 301 5.18 14.11 -1.27
CA CYS A 301 4.56 14.47 -2.54
C CYS A 301 3.89 15.84 -2.55
N ASP A 302 3.52 16.25 -3.76
CA ASP A 302 2.45 17.20 -4.02
C ASP A 302 1.19 16.38 -4.41
N PRO A 303 0.12 16.36 -3.58
CA PRO A 303 -1.11 15.61 -3.87
C PRO A 303 -2.12 16.41 -4.72
N SER A 304 -1.76 17.59 -5.23
CA SER A 304 -2.68 18.52 -5.90
C SER A 304 -3.37 17.91 -7.12
N LYS A 305 -2.71 17.02 -7.84
CA LYS A 305 -3.30 16.33 -9.00
C LYS A 305 -4.42 15.40 -8.57
N ALA A 306 -4.21 14.58 -7.55
CA ALA A 306 -5.25 13.71 -7.00
C ALA A 306 -6.44 14.52 -6.46
N LYS A 307 -6.19 15.65 -5.78
CA LYS A 307 -7.25 16.56 -5.32
C LYS A 307 -8.06 17.11 -6.49
N ARG A 308 -7.41 17.61 -7.53
CA ARG A 308 -8.07 18.23 -8.68
C ARG A 308 -8.85 17.21 -9.54
N GLU A 309 -8.28 16.04 -9.80
CA GLU A 309 -8.80 15.10 -10.79
C GLU A 309 -9.62 13.96 -10.20
N LEU A 310 -9.32 13.52 -8.95
CA LEU A 310 -10.08 12.49 -8.26
C LEU A 310 -11.08 13.08 -7.23
N GLY A 311 -10.97 14.38 -6.90
CA GLY A 311 -11.67 14.96 -5.76
C GLY A 311 -11.27 14.27 -4.46
N TRP A 312 -10.00 13.84 -4.37
CA TRP A 312 -9.44 13.14 -3.21
C TRP A 312 -8.39 14.00 -2.50
N GLU A 313 -8.47 14.01 -1.18
CA GLU A 313 -7.51 14.65 -0.30
C GLU A 313 -7.44 13.86 1.00
N ALA A 314 -6.25 13.69 1.56
CA ALA A 314 -6.07 13.03 2.85
C ALA A 314 -6.78 13.83 3.97
N GLN A 315 -7.55 13.15 4.80
CA GLN A 315 -8.37 13.75 5.85
C GLN A 315 -7.78 13.55 7.25
N TYR A 316 -7.00 12.49 7.43
CA TYR A 316 -6.44 12.13 8.73
C TYR A 316 -5.02 12.69 8.88
N GLY A 317 -4.77 13.31 10.04
CA GLY A 317 -3.45 13.81 10.42
C GLY A 317 -2.61 12.78 11.17
N ILE A 318 -1.38 13.20 11.52
CA ILE A 318 -0.43 12.31 12.20
C ILE A 318 -0.93 11.84 13.59
N LYS A 319 -1.76 12.64 14.27
CA LYS A 319 -2.34 12.26 15.57
C LYS A 319 -3.28 11.07 15.44
N GLU A 320 -4.18 11.13 14.46
CA GLU A 320 -5.12 10.05 14.16
C GLU A 320 -4.35 8.80 13.70
N MET A 321 -3.36 8.96 12.82
CA MET A 321 -2.52 7.88 12.36
C MET A 321 -1.85 7.12 13.54
N CYS A 322 -1.27 7.85 14.48
CA CYS A 322 -0.65 7.27 15.67
C CYS A 322 -1.68 6.65 16.63
N ALA A 323 -2.79 7.35 16.90
CA ALA A 323 -3.82 6.90 17.83
C ALA A 323 -4.52 5.63 17.34
N ASP A 324 -4.84 5.55 16.04
CA ASP A 324 -5.52 4.40 15.44
C ASP A 324 -4.58 3.20 15.35
N SER A 325 -3.30 3.40 14.98
CA SER A 325 -2.28 2.34 15.03
C SER A 325 -2.13 1.76 16.43
N TRP A 326 -2.10 2.63 17.45
CA TRP A 326 -2.00 2.20 18.84
C TRP A 326 -3.26 1.46 19.31
N ARG A 327 -4.46 1.97 18.97
CA ARG A 327 -5.72 1.32 19.32
C ARG A 327 -5.78 -0.10 18.77
N TRP A 328 -5.40 -0.28 17.49
CA TRP A 328 -5.29 -1.59 16.88
C TRP A 328 -4.34 -2.50 17.67
N GLN A 329 -3.08 -2.10 17.85
CA GLN A 329 -2.06 -2.94 18.50
C GLN A 329 -2.40 -3.26 19.95
N LYS A 330 -2.95 -2.30 20.69
CA LYS A 330 -3.34 -2.48 22.08
C LYS A 330 -4.51 -3.45 22.23
N ASN A 331 -5.48 -3.39 21.32
CA ASN A 331 -6.67 -4.26 21.35
C ASN A 331 -6.36 -5.66 20.79
N ASN A 332 -5.34 -5.79 19.98
CA ASN A 332 -4.95 -7.03 19.30
C ASN A 332 -3.44 -7.24 19.45
N PRO A 333 -2.94 -7.53 20.67
CA PRO A 333 -1.52 -7.69 20.90
C PRO A 333 -0.90 -8.82 20.07
N ASN A 334 -1.66 -9.86 19.73
CA ASN A 334 -1.24 -10.96 18.86
C ASN A 334 -1.76 -10.83 17.42
N GLY A 335 -2.18 -9.62 17.05
CA GLY A 335 -2.72 -9.34 15.72
C GLY A 335 -4.11 -9.95 15.52
N TYR A 336 -4.34 -10.57 14.37
CA TYR A 336 -5.63 -11.19 14.06
C TYR A 336 -5.86 -12.52 14.80
N ASP A 337 -4.93 -12.98 15.61
CA ASP A 337 -5.06 -14.22 16.40
C ASP A 337 -5.72 -14.01 17.77
N ASP A 338 -6.03 -12.77 18.10
CA ASP A 338 -6.78 -12.38 19.33
C ASP A 338 -8.29 -12.47 19.15
#